data_605cadbb563479f96c077d8a4b198ce8
#
_entry.id   605cadbb563479f96c077d8a4b198ce8
#
_cell.length_a   1.000
_cell.length_b   1.000
_cell.length_c   1.000
_cell.angle_alpha   90.00
_cell.angle_beta   90.00
_cell.angle_gamma   90.00
#
_symmetry.space_group_name_H-M   'P 1'
#
loop_
_entity.id
_entity.type
_entity.pdbx_description
1 polymer ?
#
loop_
_entity_poly.entity_id
_entity_poly.type
_entity_poly.pdbx_seq_one_letter_code
_entity_poly.pdbx_strand_id
1 'polypeptide(L)'
;DDCLDISGAHIQGKYLEAINVMDKGLSFGENSVGIISNVNFIKNKLGIAVKDGSELSLSKYILKKNKYDIAVFNKKEEYGESILNLNELENEKNLNILLGKNNTILSNSNKKITKVKNNYINSLFY
;
A
#
# COMPACT_ATOMS: atom_id res chain seq x y z
N ASP A 1 -6.56 -3.73 14.13
CA ASP A 1 -6.34 -4.96 13.36
C ASP A 1 -6.60 -4.71 11.88
N ASP A 2 -5.80 -5.33 11.01
CA ASP A 2 -5.93 -5.21 9.58
C ASP A 2 -7.17 -5.95 9.08
N CYS A 3 -7.80 -5.44 8.02
CA CYS A 3 -8.91 -6.14 7.40
C CYS A 3 -8.42 -7.39 6.67
N LEU A 4 -7.31 -7.24 5.93
CA LEU A 4 -6.68 -8.35 5.21
C LEU A 4 -5.18 -8.26 5.39
N ASP A 5 -4.56 -9.34 5.83
CA ASP A 5 -3.11 -9.44 6.01
C ASP A 5 -2.58 -10.57 5.13
N ILE A 6 -1.65 -10.22 4.24
CA ILE A 6 -1.02 -11.16 3.31
C ILE A 6 0.47 -11.18 3.57
N SER A 7 1.01 -12.35 3.82
CA SER A 7 2.40 -12.54 4.18
C SER A 7 2.95 -13.77 3.45
N GLY A 8 4.09 -13.60 2.77
CA GLY A 8 4.78 -14.70 2.10
C GLY A 8 3.98 -15.40 1.00
N ALA A 9 3.11 -14.69 0.30
CA ALA A 9 2.17 -15.28 -0.64
C ALA A 9 2.30 -14.69 -2.05
N HIS A 10 1.91 -15.48 -3.03
CA HIS A 10 1.72 -15.02 -4.41
C HIS A 10 0.22 -15.02 -4.69
N ILE A 11 -0.34 -13.86 -4.99
CA ILE A 11 -1.79 -13.74 -5.14
C ILE A 11 -2.18 -13.02 -6.43
N GLN A 12 -3.38 -13.34 -6.87
CA GLN A 12 -4.10 -12.56 -7.86
C GLN A 12 -5.50 -12.31 -7.31
N GLY A 13 -5.79 -11.04 -7.04
CA GLY A 13 -7.06 -10.65 -6.42
C GLY A 13 -7.89 -9.78 -7.35
N LYS A 14 -9.19 -9.98 -7.28
CA LYS A 14 -10.17 -9.12 -7.92
C LYS A 14 -11.20 -8.72 -6.90
N TYR A 15 -11.45 -7.43 -6.80
CA TYR A 15 -12.50 -6.90 -5.96
C TYR A 15 -12.25 -7.06 -4.45
N LEU A 16 -11.50 -6.13 -3.92
CA LEU A 16 -11.28 -6.03 -2.48
C LEU A 16 -11.93 -4.76 -1.95
N GLU A 17 -12.56 -4.88 -0.79
CA GLU A 17 -13.20 -3.77 -0.13
C GLU A 17 -12.86 -3.74 1.36
N ALA A 18 -12.48 -2.56 1.86
CA ALA A 18 -12.27 -2.34 3.28
C ALA A 18 -12.79 -0.96 3.65
N ILE A 19 -13.79 -0.90 4.48
CA ILE A 19 -14.46 0.34 4.85
C ILE A 19 -14.43 0.51 6.36
N ASN A 20 -13.94 1.66 6.82
CA ASN A 20 -13.97 2.05 8.22
C ASN A 20 -13.19 1.10 9.14
N VAL A 21 -12.05 0.61 8.64
CA VAL A 21 -11.13 -0.20 9.43
C VAL A 21 -10.24 0.74 10.25
N MET A 22 -10.14 0.52 11.54
CA MET A 22 -9.39 1.39 12.44
C MET A 22 -7.88 1.28 12.28
N ASP A 23 -7.41 0.34 11.51
CA ASP A 23 -6.01 0.12 11.21
C ASP A 23 -5.82 0.09 9.68
N LYS A 24 -5.31 -0.98 9.12
CA LYS A 24 -5.01 -1.10 7.70
C LYS A 24 -6.10 -1.87 6.94
N GLY A 25 -6.46 -1.38 5.76
CA GLY A 25 -7.34 -2.13 4.87
C GLY A 25 -6.65 -3.39 4.36
N LEU A 26 -5.46 -3.23 3.78
CA LEU A 26 -4.62 -4.33 3.30
C LEU A 26 -3.21 -4.17 3.84
N SER A 27 -2.67 -5.19 4.46
CA SER A 27 -1.26 -5.31 4.80
C SER A 27 -0.63 -6.38 3.91
N PHE A 28 0.33 -5.97 3.08
CA PHE A 28 0.92 -6.82 2.04
C PHE A 28 2.43 -6.86 2.25
N GLY A 29 2.94 -7.95 2.80
CA GLY A 29 4.32 -7.98 3.27
C GLY A 29 5.02 -9.33 3.19
N GLU A 30 6.28 -9.34 3.66
CA GLU A 30 7.13 -10.52 3.77
C GLU A 30 7.30 -11.26 2.44
N ASN A 31 7.85 -10.53 1.43
CA ASN A 31 8.11 -11.06 0.09
C ASN A 31 6.87 -11.55 -0.65
N SER A 32 5.72 -10.96 -0.38
CA SER A 32 4.52 -11.25 -1.16
C SER A 32 4.59 -10.62 -2.55
N VAL A 33 4.04 -11.29 -3.53
CA VAL A 33 3.92 -10.77 -4.90
C VAL A 33 2.46 -10.87 -5.33
N GLY A 34 1.92 -9.79 -5.85
CA GLY A 34 0.51 -9.80 -6.21
C GLY A 34 0.11 -8.81 -7.27
N ILE A 35 -1.00 -9.14 -7.91
CA ILE A 35 -1.73 -8.28 -8.83
C ILE A 35 -3.15 -8.17 -8.31
N ILE A 36 -3.57 -6.97 -7.97
CA ILE A 36 -4.88 -6.72 -7.39
C ILE A 36 -5.59 -5.63 -8.18
N SER A 37 -6.85 -5.87 -8.49
CA SER A 37 -7.67 -4.91 -9.23
C SER A 37 -9.02 -4.70 -8.55
N ASN A 38 -9.69 -3.59 -8.86
CA ASN A 38 -10.99 -3.22 -8.30
C ASN A 38 -10.98 -3.14 -6.78
N VAL A 39 -10.13 -2.29 -6.26
CA VAL A 39 -9.96 -2.06 -4.83
C VAL A 39 -10.82 -0.86 -4.41
N ASN A 40 -11.52 -0.99 -3.29
CA ASN A 40 -12.32 0.07 -2.70
C ASN A 40 -12.04 0.17 -1.20
N PHE A 41 -11.14 1.07 -0.82
CA PHE A 41 -10.74 1.25 0.57
C PHE A 41 -11.07 2.67 1.04
N ILE A 42 -11.99 2.75 1.98
CA ILE A 42 -12.59 4.00 2.42
C ILE A 42 -12.55 4.13 3.94
N LYS A 43 -12.14 5.29 4.43
CA LYS A 43 -12.15 5.63 5.87
C LYS A 43 -11.32 4.68 6.75
N ASN A 44 -10.17 4.30 6.27
CA ASN A 44 -9.21 3.52 7.06
C ASN A 44 -8.11 4.44 7.60
N LYS A 45 -7.40 4.02 8.62
CA LYS A 45 -6.19 4.73 9.07
C LYS A 45 -5.15 4.70 7.95
N LEU A 46 -4.91 3.52 7.38
CA LEU A 46 -4.08 3.30 6.22
C LEU A 46 -4.84 2.40 5.23
N GLY A 47 -4.95 2.82 3.98
CA GLY A 47 -5.60 1.99 2.98
C GLY A 47 -4.79 0.72 2.68
N ILE A 48 -3.57 0.89 2.20
CA ILE A 48 -2.70 -0.23 1.79
C ILE A 48 -1.29 -0.03 2.33
N ALA A 49 -0.76 -1.04 3.00
CA ALA A 49 0.65 -1.14 3.36
C ALA A 49 1.34 -2.16 2.44
N VAL A 50 2.38 -1.74 1.73
CA VAL A 50 3.25 -2.61 0.94
C VAL A 50 4.60 -2.59 1.60
N LYS A 51 5.05 -3.72 2.14
CA LYS A 51 6.22 -3.74 3.00
C LYS A 51 7.06 -4.99 2.85
N ASP A 52 8.31 -4.88 3.33
CA ASP A 52 9.19 -6.03 3.56
C ASP A 52 9.43 -6.88 2.31
N GLY A 53 9.96 -6.25 1.26
CA GLY A 53 10.35 -6.93 0.04
C GLY A 53 9.21 -7.37 -0.87
N SER A 54 8.03 -6.81 -0.66
CA SER A 54 6.84 -7.19 -1.43
C SER A 54 6.71 -6.38 -2.72
N GLU A 55 6.06 -6.97 -3.70
CA GLU A 55 5.77 -6.32 -4.97
C GLU A 55 4.28 -6.43 -5.27
N LEU A 56 3.61 -5.29 -5.33
CA LEU A 56 2.18 -5.19 -5.59
C LEU A 56 1.93 -4.35 -6.83
N SER A 57 1.16 -4.91 -7.76
CA SER A 57 0.61 -4.18 -8.89
C SER A 57 -0.87 -3.92 -8.64
N LEU A 58 -1.25 -2.65 -8.68
CA LEU A 58 -2.59 -2.19 -8.33
C LEU A 58 -3.21 -1.46 -9.50
N SER A 59 -4.44 -1.83 -9.86
CA SER A 59 -5.20 -1.16 -10.91
C SER A 59 -6.66 -1.00 -10.51
N LYS A 60 -7.34 0.01 -11.06
CA LYS A 60 -8.77 0.28 -10.81
C LYS A 60 -9.06 0.38 -9.31
N TYR A 61 -8.47 1.36 -8.67
CA TYR A 61 -8.60 1.53 -7.23
C TYR A 61 -9.38 2.80 -6.87
N ILE A 62 -10.10 2.72 -5.78
CA ILE A 62 -10.73 3.85 -5.10
C ILE A 62 -10.19 3.89 -3.69
N LEU A 63 -9.48 4.96 -3.35
CA LEU A 63 -8.90 5.19 -2.03
C LEU A 63 -9.38 6.56 -1.55
N LYS A 64 -10.34 6.58 -0.63
CA LYS A 64 -10.99 7.81 -0.18
C LYS A 64 -11.06 7.91 1.32
N LYS A 65 -10.84 9.12 1.82
CA LYS A 65 -11.03 9.46 3.24
C LYS A 65 -10.20 8.60 4.18
N ASN A 66 -9.15 7.96 3.69
CA ASN A 66 -8.16 7.33 4.54
C ASN A 66 -7.25 8.41 5.11
N LYS A 67 -6.73 8.20 6.30
CA LYS A 67 -5.74 9.13 6.85
C LYS A 67 -4.49 9.13 5.98
N TYR A 68 -4.04 7.96 5.59
CA TYR A 68 -3.03 7.74 4.56
C TYR A 68 -3.57 6.71 3.58
N ASP A 69 -3.36 6.91 2.28
CA ASP A 69 -3.88 5.97 1.30
C ASP A 69 -2.98 4.76 1.12
N ILE A 70 -1.68 5.01 0.95
CA ILE A 70 -0.70 3.95 0.73
C ILE A 70 0.59 4.27 1.49
N ALA A 71 1.22 3.24 2.04
CA ALA A 71 2.58 3.32 2.56
C ALA A 71 3.41 2.18 1.97
N VAL A 72 4.59 2.50 1.43
CA VAL A 72 5.55 1.52 0.89
C VAL A 72 6.83 1.64 1.72
N PHE A 73 7.17 0.60 2.47
CA PHE A 73 8.24 0.72 3.47
C PHE A 73 8.77 -0.63 3.93
N ASN A 74 9.82 -0.59 4.76
CA ASN A 74 10.32 -1.76 5.48
C ASN A 74 9.94 -1.67 6.95
N LYS A 75 9.22 -2.66 7.43
CA LYS A 75 9.02 -2.89 8.86
C LYS A 75 10.17 -3.68 9.44
N LYS A 76 10.66 -4.65 8.68
CA LYS A 76 11.76 -5.55 9.04
C LYS A 76 12.95 -5.30 8.12
N GLU A 77 14.09 -4.94 8.70
CA GLU A 77 15.27 -4.53 7.93
C GLU A 77 15.89 -5.62 7.08
N GLU A 78 15.72 -6.88 7.45
CA GLU A 78 16.27 -8.02 6.72
C GLU A 78 15.62 -8.24 5.35
N TYR A 79 14.46 -7.67 5.10
CA TYR A 79 13.81 -7.74 3.79
C TYR A 79 14.35 -6.65 2.86
N GLY A 80 14.32 -6.93 1.57
CA GLY A 80 14.76 -6.00 0.55
C GLY A 80 13.72 -4.93 0.19
N GLU A 81 13.91 -4.36 -0.98
CA GLU A 81 13.05 -3.30 -1.53
C GLU A 81 11.62 -3.78 -1.74
N SER A 82 10.66 -2.95 -1.33
CA SER A 82 9.26 -3.12 -1.71
C SER A 82 8.94 -2.25 -2.91
N ILE A 83 8.11 -2.75 -3.81
CA ILE A 83 7.76 -2.09 -5.06
C ILE A 83 6.25 -2.05 -5.20
N LEU A 84 5.73 -0.85 -5.45
CA LEU A 84 4.33 -0.65 -5.80
C LEU A 84 4.22 -0.17 -7.24
N ASN A 85 3.51 -0.92 -8.06
CA ASN A 85 3.15 -0.52 -9.43
C ASN A 85 1.71 -0.01 -9.42
N LEU A 86 1.54 1.28 -9.71
CA LEU A 86 0.22 1.89 -9.85
C LEU A 86 -0.11 2.04 -11.32
N ASN A 87 -1.05 1.25 -11.79
CA ASN A 87 -1.56 1.32 -13.16
C ASN A 87 -2.86 2.08 -13.16
N GLU A 88 -2.82 3.32 -13.61
CA GLU A 88 -3.96 4.20 -13.63
C GLU A 88 -4.53 4.33 -15.02
N LEU A 89 -5.79 3.96 -15.15
CA LEU A 89 -6.61 4.31 -16.30
C LEU A 89 -7.53 5.49 -15.97
N GLU A 90 -7.87 5.67 -14.72
CA GLU A 90 -8.69 6.76 -14.21
C GLU A 90 -8.19 7.26 -12.87
N ASN A 91 -8.36 8.44 -12.65
CA ASN A 91 -7.82 9.41 -11.77
C ASN A 91 -8.22 9.34 -10.32
N GLU A 92 -7.42 8.79 -9.47
CA GLU A 92 -7.33 9.28 -8.12
C GLU A 92 -6.17 10.29 -8.06
N LYS A 93 -6.51 11.57 -8.17
CA LYS A 93 -5.52 12.63 -8.36
C LYS A 93 -4.77 13.03 -7.10
N ASN A 94 -5.30 12.71 -5.92
CA ASN A 94 -4.79 13.24 -4.66
C ASN A 94 -4.52 12.15 -3.64
N LEU A 95 -3.89 11.06 -4.04
CA LEU A 95 -3.48 10.04 -3.09
C LEU A 95 -2.40 10.56 -2.16
N ASN A 96 -2.56 10.29 -0.88
CA ASN A 96 -1.56 10.58 0.15
C ASN A 96 -0.72 9.32 0.37
N ILE A 97 0.52 9.33 -0.13
CA ILE A 97 1.41 8.16 -0.15
C ILE A 97 2.66 8.45 0.65
N LEU A 98 3.01 7.54 1.56
CA LEU A 98 4.27 7.55 2.28
C LEU A 98 5.23 6.56 1.65
N LEU A 99 6.44 7.00 1.33
CA LEU A 99 7.48 6.16 0.74
C LEU A 99 8.68 6.10 1.67
N GLY A 100 8.96 4.94 2.20
CA GLY A 100 10.14 4.67 3.01
C GLY A 100 11.39 4.57 2.16
N LYS A 101 12.54 4.92 2.76
CA LYS A 101 13.84 4.88 2.09
C LYS A 101 14.12 3.49 1.50
N ASN A 102 14.71 3.46 0.30
CA ASN A 102 15.07 2.26 -0.46
C ASN A 102 13.88 1.42 -0.96
N ASN A 103 12.73 2.05 -1.08
CA ASN A 103 11.54 1.43 -1.68
C ASN A 103 11.13 2.22 -2.91
N THR A 104 10.29 1.66 -3.76
CA THR A 104 9.99 2.22 -5.08
C THR A 104 8.50 2.24 -5.36
N ILE A 105 8.05 3.35 -5.94
CA ILE A 105 6.71 3.47 -6.51
C ILE A 105 6.86 3.79 -7.99
N LEU A 106 6.24 2.96 -8.83
CA LEU A 106 6.14 3.16 -10.26
C LEU A 106 4.71 3.59 -10.59
N SER A 107 4.57 4.79 -11.14
CA SER A 107 3.27 5.34 -11.47
C SER A 107 3.35 6.11 -12.78
N ASN A 108 2.31 6.05 -13.57
CA ASN A 108 2.21 6.79 -14.84
C ASN A 108 1.58 8.18 -14.68
N SER A 109 1.32 8.61 -13.47
CA SER A 109 0.81 9.94 -13.19
C SER A 109 1.42 10.55 -11.94
N ASN A 110 1.23 11.87 -11.76
CA ASN A 110 1.75 12.57 -10.60
C ASN A 110 0.90 12.29 -9.36
N LYS A 111 1.55 11.85 -8.31
CA LYS A 111 0.95 11.62 -7.00
C LYS A 111 1.67 12.41 -5.94
N LYS A 112 0.98 12.72 -4.86
CA LYS A 112 1.62 13.30 -3.69
C LYS A 112 2.35 12.20 -2.92
N ILE A 113 3.66 12.09 -3.15
CA ILE A 113 4.51 11.11 -2.48
C ILE A 113 5.39 11.82 -1.46
N THR A 114 5.28 11.44 -0.20
CA THR A 114 6.11 11.95 0.88
C THR A 114 7.18 10.92 1.21
N LYS A 115 8.44 11.27 0.96
CA LYS A 115 9.59 10.39 1.24
C LYS A 115 10.01 10.57 2.69
N VAL A 116 10.05 9.49 3.44
CA VAL A 116 10.39 9.51 4.86
C VAL A 116 11.23 8.29 5.23
N LYS A 117 11.76 8.30 6.46
CA LYS A 117 12.47 7.12 6.98
C LYS A 117 11.48 6.00 7.28
N ASN A 118 11.92 4.75 7.09
CA ASN A 118 11.10 3.58 7.41
C ASN A 118 10.65 3.59 8.87
N ASN A 119 11.53 3.97 9.80
CA ASN A 119 11.19 4.04 11.22
C ASN A 119 10.04 5.01 11.51
N TYR A 120 9.95 6.10 10.77
CA TYR A 120 8.85 7.04 10.94
C TYR A 120 7.51 6.37 10.56
N ILE A 121 7.48 5.66 9.44
CA ILE A 121 6.26 4.95 9.01
C ILE A 121 5.90 3.87 10.03
N ASN A 122 6.88 3.14 10.52
CA ASN A 122 6.66 2.15 11.57
C ASN A 122 6.02 2.77 12.82
N SER A 123 6.47 3.96 13.22
CA SER A 123 5.90 4.65 14.37
C SER A 123 4.44 5.05 14.21
N LEU A 124 3.99 5.26 12.98
CA LEU A 124 2.60 5.64 12.69
C LEU A 124 1.64 4.44 12.78
N PHE A 125 2.08 3.24 12.40
CA PHE A 125 1.19 2.11 12.19
C PHE A 125 1.50 0.89 13.06
N TYR A 126 2.61 0.91 13.74
CA TYR A 126 3.07 -0.17 14.63
C TYR A 126 3.67 0.40 15.91
#